data_dd2b2d04ea500f77d391688b847bf55d
#
_entry.id   dd2b2d04ea500f77d391688b847bf55d
#
_cell.length_a   1.000
_cell.length_b   1.000
_cell.length_c   1.000
_cell.angle_alpha   90.00
_cell.angle_beta   90.00
_cell.angle_gamma   90.00
#
_symmetry.space_group_name_H-M   'P 1'
#
loop_
_entity.id
_entity.type
_entity.pdbx_description
1 polymer ?
#
loop_
_entity_poly.entity_id
_entity_poly.type
_entity_poly.pdbx_seq_one_letter_code
_entity_poly.pdbx_strand_id
1 'polypeptide(L)'
;MGTSRPLLGTVAAAVAALALAFGIYVAIRPANDSGQDLPIYEEYASMTLDGEMPYRDFGMEYPPGALPMFLLPAFVFGDARDAKWSPPDDAGRRYHSAFDSLVFLLVAAIAALTALSLATLRRSAPTQALSLAVVASAPLLIGHVFVERYDVWPSALTAAALAAALRGRYRLGGAALGVGAAAKIYPALVVPVLVIVAARQRGIRESILAAASAVAAAAVIFLPFALASWSATWDVIRKQLGGGLQIETLASSVLVMTRHVAEWLGLSPSELTVHPETHGLGRDVLAGSGVDATTMAMHVLLALVLVAMWIALARSKHDPREDLVRYAAASVTAALALGTVLSAQYITWLIPLVPLVGGRRGIAATLLFVVAAALTHAWFPSDLYVSFLDRFDPSATALLLARNLVLLAVAAIVAVPAIRARARP
;
A
#
# COMPACT_ATOMS: atom_id res chain seq x y z
N MET A 1 30.05 -2.55 -21.14
CA MET A 1 28.82 -2.59 -21.99
C MET A 1 28.06 -3.93 -21.98
N GLY A 2 28.45 -4.96 -21.21
CA GLY A 2 27.87 -6.32 -21.27
C GLY A 2 26.70 -6.63 -20.34
N THR A 3 26.28 -5.75 -19.46
CA THR A 3 25.26 -6.05 -18.40
C THR A 3 23.83 -5.64 -18.76
N SER A 4 23.61 -4.93 -19.87
CA SER A 4 22.27 -4.42 -20.24
C SER A 4 21.37 -5.47 -20.91
N ARG A 5 21.93 -6.39 -21.68
CA ARG A 5 21.13 -7.42 -22.42
C ARG A 5 20.39 -8.39 -21.49
N PRO A 6 21.01 -9.01 -20.46
CA PRO A 6 20.29 -9.92 -19.57
C PRO A 6 19.20 -9.21 -18.77
N LEU A 7 19.40 -7.94 -18.35
CA LEU A 7 18.38 -7.18 -17.65
C LEU A 7 17.17 -6.88 -18.53
N LEU A 8 17.38 -6.49 -19.79
CA LEU A 8 16.30 -6.25 -20.75
C LEU A 8 15.46 -7.51 -20.99
N GLY A 9 16.10 -8.68 -21.14
CA GLY A 9 15.39 -9.96 -21.28
C GLY A 9 14.56 -10.30 -20.03
N THR A 10 15.10 -10.04 -18.84
CA THR A 10 14.39 -10.28 -17.58
C THR A 10 13.17 -9.37 -17.42
N VAL A 11 13.31 -8.08 -17.76
CA VAL A 11 12.19 -7.13 -17.75
C VAL A 11 11.14 -7.52 -18.77
N ALA A 12 11.54 -7.85 -20.01
CA ALA A 12 10.61 -8.26 -21.05
C ALA A 12 9.81 -9.51 -20.65
N ALA A 13 10.46 -10.51 -20.07
CA ALA A 13 9.78 -11.71 -19.56
C ALA A 13 8.78 -11.39 -18.43
N ALA A 14 9.15 -10.51 -17.50
CA ALA A 14 8.26 -10.09 -16.43
C ALA A 14 7.05 -9.30 -16.95
N VAL A 15 7.23 -8.42 -17.94
CA VAL A 15 6.14 -7.67 -18.58
C VAL A 15 5.24 -8.60 -19.41
N ALA A 16 5.80 -9.59 -20.10
CA ALA A 16 5.01 -10.59 -20.82
C ALA A 16 4.16 -11.45 -19.85
N ALA A 17 4.74 -11.89 -18.74
CA ALA A 17 4.00 -12.61 -17.70
C ALA A 17 2.90 -11.73 -17.07
N LEU A 18 3.18 -10.45 -16.84
CA LEU A 18 2.18 -9.48 -16.37
C LEU A 18 1.06 -9.31 -17.39
N ALA A 19 1.36 -9.16 -18.68
CA ALA A 19 0.35 -9.01 -19.73
C ALA A 19 -0.58 -10.23 -19.79
N LEU A 20 -0.03 -11.43 -19.62
CA LEU A 20 -0.83 -12.66 -19.53
C LEU A 20 -1.72 -12.65 -18.27
N ALA A 21 -1.16 -12.37 -17.10
CA ALA A 21 -1.91 -12.34 -15.84
C ALA A 21 -3.01 -11.27 -15.85
N PHE A 22 -2.70 -10.09 -16.38
CA PHE A 22 -3.66 -8.99 -16.51
C PHE A 22 -4.77 -9.33 -17.51
N GLY A 23 -4.43 -9.91 -18.66
CA GLY A 23 -5.40 -10.36 -19.66
C GLY A 23 -6.33 -11.45 -19.11
N ILE A 24 -5.79 -12.42 -18.35
CA ILE A 24 -6.63 -13.42 -17.65
C ILE A 24 -7.55 -12.74 -16.66
N TYR A 25 -7.04 -11.83 -15.81
CA TYR A 25 -7.86 -11.09 -14.85
C TYR A 25 -9.02 -10.38 -15.55
N VAL A 26 -8.75 -9.60 -16.59
CA VAL A 26 -9.79 -8.86 -17.34
C VAL A 26 -10.83 -9.81 -17.95
N ALA A 27 -10.40 -11.00 -18.39
CA ALA A 27 -11.32 -12.00 -18.99
C ALA A 27 -12.24 -12.68 -17.97
N ILE A 28 -11.80 -12.81 -16.71
CA ILE A 28 -12.56 -13.54 -15.66
C ILE A 28 -13.26 -12.61 -14.65
N ARG A 29 -12.97 -11.31 -14.66
CA ARG A 29 -13.58 -10.38 -13.71
C ARG A 29 -15.09 -10.32 -13.90
N PRO A 30 -15.89 -10.23 -12.81
CA PRO A 30 -17.35 -10.09 -12.89
C PRO A 30 -17.72 -8.78 -13.61
N ALA A 31 -18.79 -8.84 -14.42
CA ALA A 31 -19.29 -7.66 -15.14
C ALA A 31 -19.94 -6.61 -14.21
N ASN A 32 -20.43 -7.06 -13.05
CA ASN A 32 -21.11 -6.22 -12.05
C ASN A 32 -20.40 -6.40 -10.70
N ASP A 33 -19.36 -5.60 -10.45
CA ASP A 33 -18.66 -5.65 -9.17
C ASP A 33 -19.07 -4.46 -8.30
N SER A 34 -19.73 -4.75 -7.17
CA SER A 34 -20.31 -3.77 -6.25
C SER A 34 -19.28 -3.04 -5.35
N GLY A 35 -18.00 -3.40 -5.48
CA GLY A 35 -16.94 -2.84 -4.63
C GLY A 35 -16.04 -1.80 -5.32
N GLN A 36 -16.48 -1.22 -6.43
CA GLN A 36 -15.63 -0.37 -7.28
C GLN A 36 -15.57 1.08 -6.78
N ASP A 37 -14.35 1.61 -6.65
CA ASP A 37 -14.14 3.06 -6.46
C ASP A 37 -14.09 3.81 -7.80
N LEU A 38 -14.06 3.12 -8.93
CA LEU A 38 -13.92 3.75 -10.26
C LEU A 38 -14.98 4.80 -10.55
N PRO A 39 -16.28 4.59 -10.23
CA PRO A 39 -17.29 5.65 -10.41
C PRO A 39 -17.01 6.92 -9.60
N ILE A 40 -16.42 6.75 -8.39
CA ILE A 40 -16.02 7.89 -7.54
C ILE A 40 -14.84 8.64 -8.17
N TYR A 41 -13.87 7.92 -8.74
CA TYR A 41 -12.73 8.53 -9.42
C TYR A 41 -13.15 9.29 -10.68
N GLU A 42 -14.09 8.70 -11.43
CA GLU A 42 -14.69 9.30 -12.60
C GLU A 42 -15.47 10.58 -12.25
N GLU A 43 -16.27 10.56 -11.18
CA GLU A 43 -16.98 11.75 -10.67
C GLU A 43 -16.00 12.87 -10.29
N TYR A 44 -14.94 12.57 -9.52
CA TYR A 44 -13.92 13.56 -9.16
C TYR A 44 -13.18 14.12 -10.39
N ALA A 45 -12.93 13.27 -11.40
CA ALA A 45 -12.31 13.70 -12.63
C ALA A 45 -13.23 14.66 -13.40
N SER A 46 -14.51 14.32 -13.53
CA SER A 46 -15.50 15.16 -14.23
C SER A 46 -15.62 16.53 -13.58
N MET A 47 -15.87 16.58 -12.27
CA MET A 47 -15.99 17.86 -11.54
C MET A 47 -14.73 18.72 -11.70
N THR A 48 -13.54 18.10 -11.62
CA THR A 48 -12.28 18.83 -11.78
C THR A 48 -12.09 19.35 -13.21
N LEU A 49 -12.48 18.58 -14.23
CA LEU A 49 -12.39 19.00 -15.64
C LEU A 49 -13.43 20.06 -15.99
N ASP A 50 -14.57 20.10 -15.31
CA ASP A 50 -15.58 21.16 -15.41
C ASP A 50 -15.15 22.46 -14.69
N GLY A 51 -13.95 22.47 -14.10
CA GLY A 51 -13.33 23.65 -13.47
C GLY A 51 -13.61 23.78 -11.98
N GLU A 52 -14.26 22.81 -11.36
CA GLU A 52 -14.46 22.77 -9.91
C GLU A 52 -13.14 22.41 -9.19
N MET A 53 -12.85 23.11 -8.11
CA MET A 53 -11.63 22.92 -7.34
C MET A 53 -11.86 21.92 -6.21
N PRO A 54 -11.15 20.76 -6.23
CA PRO A 54 -11.21 19.80 -5.12
C PRO A 54 -11.00 20.47 -3.75
N TYR A 55 -11.72 20.00 -2.75
CA TYR A 55 -11.76 20.48 -1.37
C TYR A 55 -12.39 21.86 -1.16
N ARG A 56 -12.49 22.69 -2.19
CA ARG A 56 -13.18 23.98 -2.11
C ARG A 56 -14.63 23.88 -2.60
N ASP A 57 -14.82 23.33 -3.79
CA ASP A 57 -16.13 23.31 -4.47
C ASP A 57 -16.84 21.96 -4.25
N PHE A 58 -16.08 20.90 -4.09
CA PHE A 58 -16.59 19.57 -3.74
C PHE A 58 -15.65 18.83 -2.75
N GLY A 59 -16.21 17.89 -1.99
CA GLY A 59 -15.46 17.06 -1.05
C GLY A 59 -14.75 15.90 -1.77
N MET A 60 -13.42 15.82 -1.64
CA MET A 60 -12.64 14.67 -2.12
C MET A 60 -11.98 13.98 -0.93
N GLU A 61 -12.15 12.64 -0.82
CA GLU A 61 -11.60 11.87 0.31
C GLU A 61 -10.12 11.53 0.17
N TYR A 62 -9.57 11.61 -1.04
CA TYR A 62 -8.20 11.24 -1.35
C TYR A 62 -7.27 12.46 -1.32
N PRO A 63 -5.99 12.29 -0.93
CA PRO A 63 -5.02 13.37 -1.02
C PRO A 63 -4.80 13.84 -2.48
N PRO A 64 -4.40 15.11 -2.71
CA PRO A 64 -4.39 15.70 -4.05
C PRO A 64 -3.44 15.02 -5.05
N GLY A 65 -2.40 14.35 -4.58
CA GLY A 65 -1.50 13.56 -5.43
C GLY A 65 -2.15 12.29 -6.04
N ALA A 66 -3.40 11.97 -5.67
CA ALA A 66 -4.18 10.91 -6.31
C ALA A 66 -4.82 11.39 -7.64
N LEU A 67 -5.07 12.69 -7.79
CA LEU A 67 -5.74 13.27 -8.96
C LEU A 67 -5.18 12.85 -10.32
N PRO A 68 -3.86 12.69 -10.54
CA PRO A 68 -3.36 12.21 -11.83
C PRO A 68 -3.96 10.86 -12.24
N MET A 69 -4.25 9.96 -11.30
CA MET A 69 -4.87 8.67 -11.59
C MET A 69 -6.33 8.80 -11.99
N PHE A 70 -7.01 9.83 -11.54
CA PHE A 70 -8.40 10.09 -11.87
C PHE A 70 -8.53 10.86 -13.17
N LEU A 71 -7.68 11.86 -13.38
CA LEU A 71 -7.74 12.75 -14.53
C LEU A 71 -7.20 12.13 -15.83
N LEU A 72 -6.09 11.37 -15.78
CA LEU A 72 -5.46 10.80 -16.97
C LEU A 72 -6.40 9.92 -17.81
N PRO A 73 -7.21 9.01 -17.22
CA PRO A 73 -8.21 8.25 -17.97
C PRO A 73 -9.25 9.14 -18.65
N ALA A 74 -9.74 10.16 -17.96
CA ALA A 74 -10.72 11.10 -18.48
C ALA A 74 -10.18 11.96 -19.62
N PHE A 75 -8.92 12.42 -19.55
CA PHE A 75 -8.28 13.16 -20.65
C PHE A 75 -8.13 12.35 -21.93
N VAL A 76 -7.91 11.03 -21.81
CA VAL A 76 -7.68 10.18 -22.98
C VAL A 76 -8.97 9.90 -23.75
N PHE A 77 -10.11 9.80 -23.06
CA PHE A 77 -11.35 9.33 -23.69
C PHE A 77 -12.54 10.31 -23.61
N GLY A 78 -12.36 11.49 -23.02
CA GLY A 78 -13.38 12.54 -22.96
C GLY A 78 -14.61 12.18 -22.12
N ASP A 79 -15.22 13.21 -21.56
CA ASP A 79 -16.49 13.28 -20.83
C ASP A 79 -17.00 12.03 -20.10
N ALA A 80 -16.69 12.00 -18.83
CA ALA A 80 -17.36 11.18 -17.84
C ALA A 80 -18.50 12.00 -17.22
N ARG A 81 -19.66 12.04 -17.83
CA ARG A 81 -20.84 12.76 -17.29
C ARG A 81 -21.87 11.75 -16.81
N ASP A 82 -22.29 11.90 -15.55
CA ASP A 82 -23.46 11.24 -14.91
C ASP A 82 -23.30 9.81 -14.34
N ALA A 83 -22.10 9.39 -13.94
CA ALA A 83 -21.90 8.05 -13.37
C ALA A 83 -22.17 7.95 -11.85
N LYS A 84 -23.37 8.31 -11.39
CA LYS A 84 -23.78 7.97 -10.02
C LYS A 84 -24.39 6.58 -9.98
N TRP A 85 -23.60 5.56 -9.58
CA TRP A 85 -24.07 4.21 -9.18
C TRP A 85 -24.89 3.43 -10.22
N SER A 86 -24.80 3.81 -11.50
CA SER A 86 -25.39 3.06 -12.60
C SER A 86 -24.33 2.19 -13.29
N PRO A 87 -24.72 1.06 -13.93
CA PRO A 87 -23.80 0.33 -14.79
C PRO A 87 -23.19 1.29 -15.80
N PRO A 88 -21.86 1.23 -16.03
CA PRO A 88 -21.19 2.21 -16.88
C PRO A 88 -21.79 2.19 -18.28
N ASP A 89 -22.18 3.36 -18.77
CA ASP A 89 -22.49 3.60 -20.16
C ASP A 89 -21.24 3.45 -21.06
N ASP A 90 -21.32 3.82 -22.32
CA ASP A 90 -20.16 3.72 -23.21
C ASP A 90 -18.99 4.63 -22.79
N ALA A 91 -19.25 5.76 -22.14
CA ALA A 91 -18.22 6.66 -21.64
C ALA A 91 -17.54 6.06 -20.40
N GLY A 92 -18.30 5.58 -19.43
CA GLY A 92 -17.79 4.90 -18.24
C GLY A 92 -16.98 3.66 -18.60
N ARG A 93 -17.39 2.86 -19.58
CA ARG A 93 -16.58 1.72 -20.06
C ARG A 93 -15.24 2.15 -20.64
N ARG A 94 -15.17 3.29 -21.33
CA ARG A 94 -13.91 3.84 -21.86
C ARG A 94 -13.01 4.35 -20.74
N TYR A 95 -13.56 5.04 -19.74
CA TYR A 95 -12.83 5.46 -18.57
C TYR A 95 -12.20 4.27 -17.84
N HIS A 96 -12.98 3.23 -17.56
CA HIS A 96 -12.49 2.00 -16.91
C HIS A 96 -11.37 1.34 -17.73
N SER A 97 -11.52 1.21 -19.05
CA SER A 97 -10.49 0.63 -19.92
C SER A 97 -9.20 1.45 -19.93
N ALA A 98 -9.32 2.78 -19.85
CA ALA A 98 -8.17 3.67 -19.75
C ALA A 98 -7.49 3.55 -18.38
N PHE A 99 -8.27 3.45 -17.32
CA PHE A 99 -7.75 3.22 -15.96
C PHE A 99 -7.01 1.89 -15.89
N ASP A 100 -7.59 0.79 -16.40
CA ASP A 100 -6.95 -0.50 -16.52
C ASP A 100 -5.61 -0.42 -17.26
N SER A 101 -5.57 0.30 -18.38
CA SER A 101 -4.35 0.50 -19.18
C SER A 101 -3.29 1.27 -18.39
N LEU A 102 -3.68 2.28 -17.64
CA LEU A 102 -2.79 3.06 -16.79
C LEU A 102 -2.24 2.19 -15.65
N VAL A 103 -3.08 1.38 -15.00
CA VAL A 103 -2.67 0.42 -13.98
C VAL A 103 -1.67 -0.58 -14.57
N PHE A 104 -1.94 -1.15 -15.75
CA PHE A 104 -1.01 -2.05 -16.43
C PHE A 104 0.36 -1.41 -16.63
N LEU A 105 0.40 -0.17 -17.15
CA LEU A 105 1.66 0.57 -17.37
C LEU A 105 2.41 0.82 -16.07
N LEU A 106 1.71 1.16 -14.98
CA LEU A 106 2.32 1.37 -13.68
C LEU A 106 2.88 0.07 -13.08
N VAL A 107 2.19 -1.06 -13.23
CA VAL A 107 2.69 -2.36 -12.78
C VAL A 107 3.89 -2.81 -13.61
N ALA A 108 3.88 -2.56 -14.93
CA ALA A 108 5.04 -2.80 -15.78
C ALA A 108 6.25 -1.94 -15.35
N ALA A 109 6.00 -0.67 -14.96
CA ALA A 109 7.04 0.19 -14.39
C ALA A 109 7.55 -0.35 -13.03
N ILE A 110 6.65 -0.82 -12.14
CA ILE A 110 7.04 -1.49 -10.89
C ILE A 110 7.92 -2.71 -11.18
N ALA A 111 7.55 -3.55 -12.14
CA ALA A 111 8.33 -4.72 -12.53
C ALA A 111 9.74 -4.34 -13.04
N ALA A 112 9.83 -3.33 -13.90
CA ALA A 112 11.11 -2.83 -14.41
C ALA A 112 11.98 -2.23 -13.29
N LEU A 113 11.40 -1.42 -12.40
CA LEU A 113 12.09 -0.81 -11.25
C LEU A 113 12.53 -1.87 -10.23
N THR A 114 11.70 -2.91 -10.02
CA THR A 114 12.03 -4.06 -9.18
C THR A 114 13.21 -4.84 -9.78
N ALA A 115 13.17 -5.18 -11.08
CA ALA A 115 14.27 -5.86 -11.76
C ALA A 115 15.58 -5.06 -11.67
N LEU A 116 15.49 -3.75 -11.84
CA LEU A 116 16.60 -2.81 -11.73
C LEU A 116 17.18 -2.77 -10.31
N SER A 117 16.33 -2.80 -9.29
CA SER A 117 16.71 -2.83 -7.88
C SER A 117 17.37 -4.16 -7.51
N LEU A 118 16.79 -5.29 -7.96
CA LEU A 118 17.34 -6.64 -7.76
C LEU A 118 18.72 -6.81 -8.42
N ALA A 119 18.90 -6.28 -9.64
CA ALA A 119 20.18 -6.25 -10.32
C ALA A 119 21.22 -5.40 -9.56
N THR A 120 20.81 -4.22 -9.05
CA THR A 120 21.67 -3.34 -8.24
C THR A 120 22.11 -4.00 -6.93
N LEU A 121 21.20 -4.78 -6.30
CA LEU A 121 21.44 -5.58 -5.09
C LEU A 121 22.15 -6.90 -5.38
N ARG A 122 22.41 -7.23 -6.65
CA ARG A 122 23.05 -8.48 -7.09
C ARG A 122 22.34 -9.73 -6.53
N ARG A 123 21.01 -9.72 -6.57
CA ARG A 123 20.20 -10.88 -6.14
C ARG A 123 20.45 -12.09 -7.02
N SER A 124 20.37 -13.29 -6.42
CA SER A 124 20.45 -14.55 -7.17
C SER A 124 19.29 -14.72 -8.16
N ALA A 125 19.49 -15.47 -9.24
CA ALA A 125 18.46 -15.70 -10.25
C ALA A 125 17.14 -16.25 -9.68
N PRO A 126 17.13 -17.22 -8.73
CA PRO A 126 15.88 -17.67 -8.11
C PRO A 126 15.15 -16.57 -7.34
N THR A 127 15.89 -15.69 -6.62
CA THR A 127 15.28 -14.54 -5.92
C THR A 127 14.70 -13.57 -6.91
N GLN A 128 15.39 -13.25 -8.01
CA GLN A 128 14.87 -12.38 -9.06
C GLN A 128 13.60 -12.95 -9.69
N ALA A 129 13.62 -14.25 -10.03
CA ALA A 129 12.47 -14.93 -10.62
C ALA A 129 11.24 -14.91 -9.68
N LEU A 130 11.42 -15.26 -8.40
CA LEU A 130 10.33 -15.19 -7.41
C LEU A 130 9.76 -13.76 -7.27
N SER A 131 10.63 -12.77 -7.11
CA SER A 131 10.22 -11.38 -6.92
C SER A 131 9.43 -10.85 -8.11
N LEU A 132 9.90 -11.11 -9.33
CA LEU A 132 9.22 -10.66 -10.55
C LEU A 132 7.95 -11.47 -10.84
N ALA A 133 7.92 -12.77 -10.49
CA ALA A 133 6.72 -13.58 -10.57
C ALA A 133 5.61 -13.03 -9.66
N VAL A 134 5.94 -12.60 -8.42
CA VAL A 134 4.99 -11.97 -7.50
C VAL A 134 4.46 -10.66 -8.08
N VAL A 135 5.33 -9.79 -8.62
CA VAL A 135 4.88 -8.53 -9.25
C VAL A 135 3.98 -8.81 -10.46
N ALA A 136 4.38 -9.74 -11.33
CA ALA A 136 3.64 -10.07 -12.55
C ALA A 136 2.28 -10.74 -12.25
N SER A 137 2.19 -11.56 -11.19
CA SER A 137 0.95 -12.23 -10.80
C SER A 137 0.01 -11.38 -9.94
N ALA A 138 0.42 -10.18 -9.53
CA ALA A 138 -0.36 -9.32 -8.63
C ALA A 138 -1.82 -9.10 -9.07
N PRO A 139 -2.15 -8.90 -10.37
CA PRO A 139 -3.54 -8.76 -10.83
C PRO A 139 -4.41 -9.99 -10.51
N LEU A 140 -3.85 -11.19 -10.60
CA LEU A 140 -4.56 -12.43 -10.26
C LEU A 140 -4.52 -12.75 -8.76
N LEU A 141 -3.40 -12.45 -8.10
CA LEU A 141 -3.17 -12.76 -6.70
C LEU A 141 -4.02 -11.90 -5.76
N ILE A 142 -4.12 -10.62 -6.06
CA ILE A 142 -4.85 -9.63 -5.24
C ILE A 142 -6.23 -9.36 -5.84
N GLY A 143 -6.36 -9.49 -7.16
CA GLY A 143 -7.60 -9.34 -7.90
C GLY A 143 -8.07 -7.89 -7.99
N HIS A 144 -9.36 -7.71 -7.86
CA HIS A 144 -10.11 -6.47 -7.98
C HIS A 144 -9.50 -5.27 -7.23
N VAL A 145 -9.20 -5.41 -5.94
CA VAL A 145 -8.62 -4.32 -5.12
C VAL A 145 -7.21 -3.87 -5.58
N PHE A 146 -6.58 -4.63 -6.46
CA PHE A 146 -5.32 -4.24 -7.06
C PHE A 146 -5.52 -3.45 -8.36
N VAL A 147 -6.42 -3.90 -9.23
CA VAL A 147 -6.59 -3.34 -10.57
C VAL A 147 -7.48 -2.10 -10.55
N GLU A 148 -8.50 -2.07 -9.70
CA GLU A 148 -9.52 -1.02 -9.69
C GLU A 148 -9.30 0.05 -8.61
N ARG A 149 -8.12 0.02 -7.95
CA ARG A 149 -7.71 1.02 -6.97
C ARG A 149 -6.46 1.77 -7.43
N TYR A 150 -6.40 3.06 -7.09
CA TYR A 150 -5.25 3.89 -7.47
C TYR A 150 -3.96 3.60 -6.66
N ASP A 151 -3.97 2.67 -5.72
CA ASP A 151 -2.85 2.34 -4.82
C ASP A 151 -1.59 1.87 -5.56
N VAL A 152 -1.73 1.41 -6.81
CA VAL A 152 -0.60 1.10 -7.70
C VAL A 152 0.26 2.33 -8.00
N TRP A 153 -0.32 3.53 -8.04
CA TRP A 153 0.38 4.79 -8.30
C TRP A 153 1.40 5.14 -7.20
N PRO A 154 1.03 5.30 -5.91
CA PRO A 154 2.02 5.51 -4.85
C PRO A 154 2.99 4.32 -4.69
N SER A 155 2.59 3.10 -5.09
CA SER A 155 3.47 1.93 -5.11
C SER A 155 4.55 2.03 -6.19
N ALA A 156 4.21 2.52 -7.38
CA ALA A 156 5.18 2.80 -8.45
C ALA A 156 6.18 3.90 -8.04
N LEU A 157 5.70 4.95 -7.37
CA LEU A 157 6.56 6.01 -6.83
C LEU A 157 7.49 5.51 -5.74
N THR A 158 7.03 4.60 -4.88
CA THR A 158 7.87 3.94 -3.86
C THR A 158 8.93 3.05 -4.52
N ALA A 159 8.57 2.27 -5.56
CA ALA A 159 9.54 1.51 -6.35
C ALA A 159 10.60 2.41 -6.99
N ALA A 160 10.18 3.54 -7.57
CA ALA A 160 11.08 4.53 -8.17
C ALA A 160 12.02 5.14 -7.14
N ALA A 161 11.50 5.46 -5.95
CA ALA A 161 12.30 5.98 -4.85
C ALA A 161 13.39 5.01 -4.40
N LEU A 162 13.05 3.74 -4.21
CA LEU A 162 14.02 2.70 -3.84
C LEU A 162 15.06 2.48 -4.93
N ALA A 163 14.64 2.38 -6.20
CA ALA A 163 15.55 2.22 -7.33
C ALA A 163 16.52 3.41 -7.47
N ALA A 164 16.06 4.64 -7.22
CA ALA A 164 16.89 5.83 -7.22
C ALA A 164 17.89 5.83 -6.04
N ALA A 165 17.40 5.53 -4.82
CA ALA A 165 18.21 5.51 -3.61
C ALA A 165 19.29 4.44 -3.63
N LEU A 166 18.98 3.23 -4.12
CA LEU A 166 19.95 2.14 -4.31
C LEU A 166 21.11 2.53 -5.24
N ARG A 167 20.88 3.50 -6.12
CA ARG A 167 21.90 4.08 -7.01
C ARG A 167 22.53 5.35 -6.46
N GLY A 168 22.28 5.69 -5.20
CA GLY A 168 22.83 6.87 -4.53
C GLY A 168 22.18 8.19 -4.93
N ARG A 169 21.00 8.16 -5.61
CA ARG A 169 20.23 9.35 -6.01
C ARG A 169 19.19 9.67 -4.94
N TYR A 170 19.63 10.00 -3.72
CA TYR A 170 18.74 10.15 -2.55
C TYR A 170 17.74 11.29 -2.68
N ARG A 171 18.11 12.40 -3.30
CA ARG A 171 17.19 13.55 -3.54
C ARG A 171 16.04 13.15 -4.47
N LEU A 172 16.36 12.43 -5.57
CA LEU A 172 15.32 11.91 -6.46
C LEU A 172 14.42 10.89 -5.75
N GLY A 173 15.02 10.02 -4.91
CA GLY A 173 14.27 9.10 -4.05
C GLY A 173 13.36 9.84 -3.07
N GLY A 174 13.86 10.92 -2.45
CA GLY A 174 13.08 11.78 -1.57
C GLY A 174 11.91 12.43 -2.31
N ALA A 175 12.16 13.05 -3.47
CA ALA A 175 11.10 13.66 -4.28
C ALA A 175 10.02 12.65 -4.67
N ALA A 176 10.40 11.44 -5.11
CA ALA A 176 9.44 10.39 -5.46
C ALA A 176 8.60 9.95 -4.24
N LEU A 177 9.20 9.83 -3.04
CA LEU A 177 8.45 9.56 -1.81
C LEU A 177 7.53 10.72 -1.43
N GLY A 178 7.95 11.96 -1.66
CA GLY A 178 7.12 13.14 -1.41
C GLY A 178 5.88 13.20 -2.29
N VAL A 179 6.03 12.95 -3.60
CA VAL A 179 4.90 12.80 -4.54
C VAL A 179 4.01 11.64 -4.11
N GLY A 180 4.62 10.50 -3.76
CA GLY A 180 3.89 9.33 -3.28
C GLY A 180 3.12 9.60 -2.00
N ALA A 181 3.70 10.32 -1.03
CA ALA A 181 3.05 10.71 0.21
C ALA A 181 1.89 11.70 -0.01
N ALA A 182 2.00 12.54 -1.03
CA ALA A 182 0.91 13.42 -1.45
C ALA A 182 -0.22 12.67 -2.16
N ALA A 183 0.03 11.45 -2.67
CA ALA A 183 -1.01 10.59 -3.25
C ALA A 183 -1.63 9.66 -2.19
N LYS A 184 -0.82 9.09 -1.30
CA LYS A 184 -1.22 8.22 -0.20
C LYS A 184 -0.17 8.33 0.90
N ILE A 185 -0.57 8.38 2.17
CA ILE A 185 0.34 8.74 3.25
C ILE A 185 1.49 7.74 3.50
N TYR A 186 1.33 6.45 3.15
CA TYR A 186 2.29 5.41 3.53
C TYR A 186 3.73 5.60 3.02
N PRO A 187 4.01 6.20 1.82
CA PRO A 187 5.39 6.47 1.40
C PRO A 187 6.17 7.38 2.36
N ALA A 188 5.45 8.20 3.15
CA ALA A 188 6.07 9.00 4.20
C ALA A 188 6.79 8.15 5.27
N LEU A 189 6.35 6.91 5.52
CA LEU A 189 7.01 5.97 6.43
C LEU A 189 8.40 5.53 5.93
N VAL A 190 8.64 5.62 4.63
CA VAL A 190 9.92 5.26 4.00
C VAL A 190 10.91 6.45 4.02
N VAL A 191 10.43 7.69 4.15
CA VAL A 191 11.29 8.89 4.18
C VAL A 191 12.34 8.84 5.29
N PRO A 192 12.02 8.54 6.57
CA PRO A 192 13.04 8.41 7.60
C PRO A 192 14.09 7.35 7.30
N VAL A 193 13.69 6.22 6.70
CA VAL A 193 14.62 5.16 6.28
C VAL A 193 15.61 5.68 5.22
N LEU A 194 15.08 6.35 4.18
CA LEU A 194 15.88 6.97 3.13
C LEU A 194 16.88 7.98 3.70
N VAL A 195 16.42 8.85 4.57
CA VAL A 195 17.18 9.96 5.19
C VAL A 195 18.32 9.39 6.05
N ILE A 196 18.05 8.38 6.87
CA ILE A 196 19.06 7.73 7.72
C ILE A 196 20.11 7.02 6.84
N VAL A 197 19.69 6.32 5.79
CA VAL A 197 20.60 5.64 4.86
C VAL A 197 21.44 6.65 4.09
N ALA A 198 20.86 7.77 3.64
CA ALA A 198 21.58 8.86 2.99
C ALA A 198 22.65 9.46 3.90
N ALA A 199 22.30 9.70 5.19
CA ALA A 199 23.26 10.17 6.19
C ALA A 199 24.44 9.21 6.37
N ARG A 200 24.17 7.90 6.45
CA ARG A 200 25.20 6.86 6.63
C ARG A 200 26.10 6.70 5.40
N GLN A 201 25.61 6.96 4.19
CA GLN A 201 26.38 6.76 2.95
C GLN A 201 27.05 8.03 2.42
N ARG A 202 26.42 9.18 2.57
CA ARG A 202 26.81 10.45 1.94
C ARG A 202 26.93 11.62 2.92
N GLY A 203 26.65 11.38 4.19
CA GLY A 203 26.71 12.40 5.24
C GLY A 203 25.43 13.21 5.40
N ILE A 204 25.44 14.06 6.43
CA ILE A 204 24.24 14.80 6.88
C ILE A 204 23.67 15.76 5.83
N ARG A 205 24.52 16.37 5.01
CA ARG A 205 24.07 17.29 3.95
C ARG A 205 23.15 16.60 2.95
N GLU A 206 23.53 15.42 2.47
CA GLU A 206 22.73 14.66 1.51
C GLU A 206 21.41 14.16 2.16
N SER A 207 21.48 13.79 3.43
CA SER A 207 20.31 13.44 4.25
C SER A 207 19.28 14.59 4.31
N ILE A 208 19.75 15.80 4.64
CA ILE A 208 18.89 17.01 4.69
C ILE A 208 18.31 17.31 3.31
N LEU A 209 19.12 17.23 2.24
CA LEU A 209 18.66 17.50 0.89
C LEU A 209 17.64 16.46 0.40
N ALA A 210 17.78 15.18 0.79
CA ALA A 210 16.81 14.15 0.49
C ALA A 210 15.47 14.39 1.23
N ALA A 211 15.54 14.76 2.51
CA ALA A 211 14.36 15.13 3.30
C ALA A 211 13.67 16.38 2.72
N ALA A 212 14.44 17.42 2.42
CA ALA A 212 13.93 18.65 1.81
C ALA A 212 13.25 18.40 0.45
N SER A 213 13.84 17.50 -0.37
CA SER A 213 13.24 17.11 -1.65
C SER A 213 11.88 16.40 -1.46
N ALA A 214 11.74 15.55 -0.43
CA ALA A 214 10.47 14.90 -0.12
C ALA A 214 9.41 15.92 0.31
N VAL A 215 9.78 16.81 1.24
CA VAL A 215 8.87 17.86 1.73
C VAL A 215 8.49 18.83 0.61
N ALA A 216 9.46 19.30 -0.19
CA ALA A 216 9.19 20.22 -1.29
C ALA A 216 8.27 19.59 -2.36
N ALA A 217 8.50 18.33 -2.73
CA ALA A 217 7.66 17.64 -3.70
C ALA A 217 6.22 17.46 -3.20
N ALA A 218 6.03 17.09 -1.93
CA ALA A 218 4.71 17.02 -1.33
C ALA A 218 4.05 18.41 -1.25
N ALA A 219 4.80 19.42 -0.79
CA ALA A 219 4.30 20.79 -0.65
C ALA A 219 3.83 21.38 -1.98
N VAL A 220 4.57 21.18 -3.07
CA VAL A 220 4.17 21.65 -4.41
C VAL A 220 2.81 21.07 -4.82
N ILE A 221 2.52 19.82 -4.48
CA ILE A 221 1.25 19.18 -4.80
C ILE A 221 0.12 19.68 -3.89
N PHE A 222 0.37 19.82 -2.60
CA PHE A 222 -0.65 20.28 -1.65
C PHE A 222 -0.95 21.77 -1.73
N LEU A 223 0.02 22.59 -2.12
CA LEU A 223 -0.05 24.06 -2.03
C LEU A 223 -1.25 24.67 -2.76
N PRO A 224 -1.58 24.31 -4.02
CA PRO A 224 -2.74 24.89 -4.72
C PRO A 224 -4.05 24.68 -3.96
N PHE A 225 -4.24 23.49 -3.38
CA PHE A 225 -5.44 23.09 -2.65
C PHE A 225 -5.50 23.72 -1.26
N ALA A 226 -4.36 23.80 -0.57
CA ALA A 226 -4.25 24.48 0.72
C ALA A 226 -4.52 25.99 0.61
N LEU A 227 -4.12 26.62 -0.50
CA LEU A 227 -4.43 28.01 -0.79
C LEU A 227 -5.92 28.21 -1.14
N ALA A 228 -6.55 27.24 -1.79
CA ALA A 228 -7.96 27.29 -2.13
C ALA A 228 -8.87 27.04 -0.91
N SER A 229 -8.53 26.03 -0.07
CA SER A 229 -9.25 25.69 1.16
C SER A 229 -8.33 24.97 2.14
N TRP A 230 -7.74 25.71 3.08
CA TRP A 230 -6.85 25.16 4.11
C TRP A 230 -7.54 24.13 4.99
N SER A 231 -8.74 24.49 5.52
CA SER A 231 -9.46 23.61 6.45
C SER A 231 -9.81 22.27 5.85
N ALA A 232 -10.38 22.26 4.64
CA ALA A 232 -10.78 21.01 3.97
C ALA A 232 -9.56 20.17 3.54
N THR A 233 -8.47 20.80 3.07
CA THR A 233 -7.22 20.09 2.76
C THR A 233 -6.60 19.47 4.01
N TRP A 234 -6.64 20.18 5.15
CA TRP A 234 -6.15 19.67 6.43
C TRP A 234 -7.02 18.51 6.95
N ASP A 235 -8.33 18.60 6.78
CA ASP A 235 -9.26 17.55 7.18
C ASP A 235 -9.01 16.23 6.45
N VAL A 236 -8.65 16.27 5.16
CA VAL A 236 -8.25 15.08 4.42
C VAL A 236 -7.00 14.45 5.02
N ILE A 237 -5.98 15.25 5.36
CA ILE A 237 -4.77 14.73 6.01
C ILE A 237 -5.11 14.10 7.36
N ARG A 238 -5.93 14.75 8.18
CA ARG A 238 -6.37 14.22 9.48
C ARG A 238 -7.13 12.89 9.33
N LYS A 239 -8.02 12.80 8.36
CA LYS A 239 -8.78 11.57 8.06
C LYS A 239 -7.87 10.41 7.62
N GLN A 240 -6.77 10.70 6.93
CA GLN A 240 -5.78 9.66 6.57
C GLN A 240 -4.97 9.17 7.79
N LEU A 241 -4.77 10.02 8.81
CA LEU A 241 -3.98 9.71 10.01
C LEU A 241 -4.81 9.08 11.13
N GLY A 242 -6.10 9.38 11.21
CA GLY A 242 -6.97 8.98 12.32
C GLY A 242 -8.38 8.66 11.83
N GLY A 243 -8.66 7.40 11.56
CA GLY A 243 -9.97 6.95 11.05
C GLY A 243 -10.74 6.03 11.98
N GLY A 244 -10.42 5.98 13.28
CA GLY A 244 -10.98 4.98 14.19
C GLY A 244 -10.28 3.63 14.03
N LEU A 245 -10.84 2.57 14.61
CA LEU A 245 -10.35 1.22 14.48
C LEU A 245 -11.10 0.51 13.34
N GLN A 246 -10.48 0.49 12.14
CA GLN A 246 -11.11 -0.19 11.00
C GLN A 246 -11.26 -1.69 11.25
N ILE A 247 -12.38 -2.25 10.77
CA ILE A 247 -12.75 -3.65 10.96
C ILE A 247 -11.71 -4.64 10.46
N GLU A 248 -10.96 -4.28 9.42
CA GLU A 248 -9.96 -5.14 8.81
C GLU A 248 -8.64 -5.23 9.57
N THR A 249 -8.44 -4.47 10.65
CA THR A 249 -7.19 -4.41 11.40
C THR A 249 -6.96 -5.63 12.29
N LEU A 250 -5.70 -5.87 12.67
CA LEU A 250 -5.35 -6.92 13.63
C LEU A 250 -6.09 -6.74 14.95
N ALA A 251 -6.12 -5.53 15.48
CA ALA A 251 -6.75 -5.23 16.75
C ALA A 251 -8.26 -5.50 16.71
N SER A 252 -8.95 -5.12 15.63
CA SER A 252 -10.38 -5.44 15.45
C SER A 252 -10.61 -6.94 15.39
N SER A 253 -9.82 -7.67 14.58
CA SER A 253 -9.98 -9.12 14.48
C SER A 253 -9.71 -9.85 15.80
N VAL A 254 -8.78 -9.35 16.63
CA VAL A 254 -8.53 -9.87 17.98
C VAL A 254 -9.70 -9.58 18.93
N LEU A 255 -10.23 -8.35 18.93
CA LEU A 255 -11.37 -8.01 19.78
C LEU A 255 -12.59 -8.86 19.47
N VAL A 256 -12.93 -8.99 18.18
CA VAL A 256 -14.08 -9.81 17.73
C VAL A 256 -13.84 -11.31 18.04
N MET A 257 -12.64 -11.81 17.81
CA MET A 257 -12.28 -13.19 18.16
C MET A 257 -12.36 -13.45 19.66
N THR A 258 -11.94 -12.49 20.49
CA THR A 258 -12.03 -12.60 21.95
C THR A 258 -13.48 -12.73 22.40
N ARG A 259 -14.41 -11.99 21.75
CA ARG A 259 -15.85 -12.13 21.98
C ARG A 259 -16.33 -13.55 21.64
N HIS A 260 -15.98 -14.09 20.48
CA HIS A 260 -16.35 -15.46 20.09
C HIS A 260 -15.83 -16.51 21.08
N VAL A 261 -14.60 -16.37 21.54
CA VAL A 261 -14.02 -17.27 22.55
C VAL A 261 -14.78 -17.18 23.87
N ALA A 262 -15.13 -15.97 24.31
CA ALA A 262 -15.92 -15.78 25.54
C ALA A 262 -17.31 -16.42 25.41
N GLU A 263 -18.02 -16.20 24.29
CA GLU A 263 -19.31 -16.84 24.03
C GLU A 263 -19.20 -18.37 24.01
N TRP A 264 -18.17 -18.93 23.38
CA TRP A 264 -17.91 -20.37 23.34
C TRP A 264 -17.61 -20.96 24.72
N LEU A 265 -16.96 -20.21 25.63
CA LEU A 265 -16.71 -20.61 27.01
C LEU A 265 -17.91 -20.41 27.94
N GLY A 266 -19.07 -19.95 27.42
CA GLY A 266 -20.27 -19.68 28.21
C GLY A 266 -20.14 -18.43 29.11
N LEU A 267 -19.14 -17.59 28.86
CA LEU A 267 -18.97 -16.32 29.54
C LEU A 267 -19.92 -15.31 28.86
N SER A 268 -20.79 -14.65 29.65
CA SER A 268 -21.65 -13.60 29.10
C SER A 268 -20.79 -12.36 28.77
N PRO A 269 -20.58 -12.00 27.51
CA PRO A 269 -19.74 -10.86 27.15
C PRO A 269 -20.47 -9.52 27.26
N SER A 270 -21.32 -9.35 28.30
CA SER A 270 -22.13 -8.13 28.50
C SER A 270 -21.29 -6.85 28.59
N GLU A 271 -19.99 -6.97 28.81
CA GLU A 271 -19.05 -5.84 28.87
C GLU A 271 -18.27 -5.65 27.56
N LEU A 272 -18.29 -6.60 26.61
CA LEU A 272 -17.61 -6.52 25.30
C LEU A 272 -18.63 -6.24 24.17
N THR A 273 -19.34 -5.13 24.29
CA THR A 273 -20.29 -4.69 23.25
C THR A 273 -19.50 -3.99 22.13
N VAL A 274 -19.09 -4.77 21.12
CA VAL A 274 -18.50 -4.21 19.89
C VAL A 274 -19.47 -4.42 18.73
N HIS A 275 -19.55 -3.42 17.85
CA HIS A 275 -20.39 -3.45 16.66
C HIS A 275 -19.71 -2.67 15.53
N PRO A 276 -19.98 -2.98 14.27
CA PRO A 276 -19.47 -2.21 13.15
C PRO A 276 -20.29 -0.92 12.98
N GLU A 277 -19.62 0.16 12.60
CA GLU A 277 -20.21 1.42 12.18
C GLU A 277 -19.61 1.84 10.85
N THR A 278 -20.43 2.34 9.93
CA THR A 278 -19.96 2.86 8.65
C THR A 278 -19.85 4.38 8.72
N HIS A 279 -18.64 4.88 8.51
CA HIS A 279 -18.34 6.31 8.51
C HIS A 279 -18.01 6.81 7.09
N GLY A 280 -18.66 7.90 6.68
CA GLY A 280 -18.43 8.53 5.38
C GLY A 280 -18.80 7.63 4.20
N LEU A 281 -18.01 7.66 3.13
CA LEU A 281 -18.22 6.85 1.92
C LEU A 281 -17.71 5.40 2.09
N GLY A 282 -18.31 4.64 3.04
CA GLY A 282 -18.05 3.19 3.17
C GLY A 282 -16.78 2.82 3.96
N ARG A 283 -16.39 3.62 4.96
CA ARG A 283 -15.35 3.23 5.91
C ARG A 283 -15.96 2.51 7.09
N ASP A 284 -15.78 1.21 7.18
CA ASP A 284 -16.28 0.40 8.28
C ASP A 284 -15.30 0.36 9.43
N VAL A 285 -15.73 0.81 10.61
CA VAL A 285 -14.96 0.87 11.85
C VAL A 285 -15.65 0.05 12.94
N LEU A 286 -14.86 -0.42 13.89
CA LEU A 286 -15.37 -1.05 15.10
C LEU A 286 -15.65 0.04 16.14
N ALA A 287 -16.83 -0.01 16.75
CA ALA A 287 -17.22 0.84 17.86
C ALA A 287 -17.60 0.00 19.07
N GLY A 288 -17.61 0.60 20.26
CA GLY A 288 -18.03 -0.05 21.51
C GLY A 288 -16.97 -0.08 22.59
N SER A 289 -17.16 -0.93 23.57
CA SER A 289 -16.37 -0.99 24.78
C SER A 289 -14.89 -1.32 24.51
N GLY A 290 -13.98 -0.50 25.02
CA GLY A 290 -12.54 -0.70 24.93
C GLY A 290 -11.91 -0.37 23.57
N VAL A 291 -12.71 0.00 22.55
CA VAL A 291 -12.22 0.30 21.20
C VAL A 291 -11.28 1.50 21.18
N ASP A 292 -11.64 2.60 21.86
CA ASP A 292 -10.80 3.80 21.92
C ASP A 292 -9.46 3.53 22.62
N ALA A 293 -9.50 2.79 23.74
CA ALA A 293 -8.30 2.41 24.47
C ALA A 293 -7.39 1.50 23.61
N THR A 294 -7.98 0.55 22.89
CA THR A 294 -7.25 -0.33 21.95
C THR A 294 -6.65 0.49 20.81
N THR A 295 -7.41 1.42 20.23
CA THR A 295 -6.96 2.31 19.17
C THR A 295 -5.74 3.12 19.62
N MET A 296 -5.82 3.73 20.80
CA MET A 296 -4.71 4.50 21.38
C MET A 296 -3.49 3.60 21.65
N ALA A 297 -3.70 2.43 22.22
CA ALA A 297 -2.62 1.46 22.48
C ALA A 297 -1.91 1.04 21.19
N MET A 298 -2.65 0.81 20.10
CA MET A 298 -2.09 0.45 18.79
C MET A 298 -1.30 1.61 18.17
N HIS A 299 -1.78 2.85 18.28
CA HIS A 299 -1.03 4.03 17.83
C HIS A 299 0.31 4.15 18.56
N VAL A 300 0.29 4.02 19.90
CA VAL A 300 1.51 4.06 20.72
C VAL A 300 2.46 2.92 20.36
N LEU A 301 1.94 1.69 20.24
CA LEU A 301 2.74 0.52 19.89
C LEU A 301 3.39 0.70 18.50
N LEU A 302 2.64 1.10 17.50
CA LEU A 302 3.17 1.34 16.15
C LEU A 302 4.25 2.43 16.17
N ALA A 303 4.02 3.54 16.87
CA ALA A 303 5.01 4.62 16.98
C ALA A 303 6.30 4.13 17.64
N LEU A 304 6.21 3.38 18.74
CA LEU A 304 7.37 2.79 19.42
C LEU A 304 8.13 1.81 18.53
N VAL A 305 7.43 0.95 17.79
CA VAL A 305 8.02 -0.01 16.87
C VAL A 305 8.76 0.72 15.74
N LEU A 306 8.15 1.72 15.11
CA LEU A 306 8.78 2.51 14.04
C LEU A 306 10.02 3.25 14.54
N VAL A 307 9.93 3.93 15.68
CA VAL A 307 11.08 4.63 16.28
C VAL A 307 12.19 3.65 16.62
N ALA A 308 11.88 2.50 17.24
CA ALA A 308 12.88 1.47 17.54
C ALA A 308 13.56 0.95 16.26
N MET A 309 12.81 0.73 15.18
CA MET A 309 13.35 0.33 13.88
C MET A 309 14.30 1.41 13.30
N TRP A 310 13.93 2.68 13.34
CA TRP A 310 14.76 3.78 12.83
C TRP A 310 16.02 3.97 13.66
N ILE A 311 15.94 3.83 14.98
CA ILE A 311 17.12 3.82 15.86
C ILE A 311 18.04 2.62 15.54
N ALA A 312 17.46 1.43 15.35
CA ALA A 312 18.21 0.23 14.96
C ALA A 312 18.90 0.42 13.61
N LEU A 313 18.20 1.01 12.63
CA LEU A 313 18.75 1.38 11.33
C LEU A 313 19.91 2.37 11.46
N ALA A 314 19.76 3.42 12.27
CA ALA A 314 20.79 4.43 12.46
C ALA A 314 22.08 3.83 13.06
N ARG A 315 21.93 2.81 13.92
CA ARG A 315 23.05 2.09 14.58
C ARG A 315 23.53 0.87 13.81
N SER A 316 22.89 0.52 12.70
CA SER A 316 23.22 -0.69 11.93
C SER A 316 24.63 -0.58 11.33
N LYS A 317 25.36 -1.70 11.38
CA LYS A 317 26.68 -1.88 10.74
C LYS A 317 26.62 -2.72 9.45
N HIS A 318 25.39 -3.05 9.01
CA HIS A 318 25.18 -3.77 7.76
C HIS A 318 25.32 -2.87 6.53
N ASP A 319 25.33 -3.48 5.34
CA ASP A 319 25.30 -2.74 4.08
C ASP A 319 24.08 -1.80 4.04
N PRO A 320 24.27 -0.50 3.89
CA PRO A 320 23.19 0.46 3.85
C PRO A 320 22.16 0.23 2.74
N ARG A 321 22.53 -0.43 1.62
CA ARG A 321 21.59 -0.79 0.54
C ARG A 321 20.66 -1.91 0.98
N GLU A 322 21.18 -2.93 1.68
CA GLU A 322 20.39 -3.99 2.29
C GLU A 322 19.47 -3.46 3.38
N ASP A 323 20.00 -2.55 4.21
CA ASP A 323 19.23 -1.88 5.24
C ASP A 323 18.09 -1.05 4.66
N LEU A 324 18.32 -0.32 3.55
CA LEU A 324 17.30 0.48 2.88
C LEU A 324 16.07 -0.35 2.53
N VAL A 325 16.24 -1.44 1.79
CA VAL A 325 15.11 -2.27 1.36
C VAL A 325 14.44 -2.99 2.52
N ARG A 326 15.24 -3.48 3.47
CA ARG A 326 14.73 -4.20 4.64
C ARG A 326 13.90 -3.30 5.55
N TYR A 327 14.42 -2.12 5.94
CA TYR A 327 13.71 -1.21 6.83
C TYR A 327 12.57 -0.47 6.15
N ALA A 328 12.63 -0.24 4.83
CA ALA A 328 11.48 0.24 4.07
C ALA A 328 10.33 -0.78 4.09
N ALA A 329 10.62 -2.06 3.78
CA ALA A 329 9.65 -3.14 3.87
C ALA A 329 9.12 -3.31 5.30
N ALA A 330 10.00 -3.30 6.32
CA ALA A 330 9.63 -3.45 7.71
C ALA A 330 8.71 -2.32 8.19
N SER A 331 9.02 -1.05 7.88
CA SER A 331 8.22 0.09 8.31
C SER A 331 6.80 0.06 7.73
N VAL A 332 6.66 -0.23 6.44
CA VAL A 332 5.34 -0.29 5.80
C VAL A 332 4.57 -1.52 6.27
N THR A 333 5.21 -2.70 6.37
CA THR A 333 4.53 -3.91 6.84
C THR A 333 4.11 -3.80 8.30
N ALA A 334 4.93 -3.15 9.16
CA ALA A 334 4.56 -2.88 10.55
C ALA A 334 3.35 -1.94 10.64
N ALA A 335 3.27 -0.92 9.77
CA ALA A 335 2.12 -0.04 9.71
C ALA A 335 0.84 -0.76 9.27
N LEU A 336 0.93 -1.72 8.34
CA LEU A 336 -0.22 -2.55 7.98
C LEU A 336 -0.61 -3.53 9.11
N ALA A 337 0.37 -4.15 9.76
CA ALA A 337 0.12 -5.16 10.78
C ALA A 337 -0.36 -4.58 12.11
N LEU A 338 0.12 -3.39 12.49
CA LEU A 338 -0.14 -2.76 13.79
C LEU A 338 -0.96 -1.47 13.69
N GLY A 339 -1.28 -1.02 12.47
CA GLY A 339 -2.07 0.19 12.25
C GLY A 339 -3.52 0.01 12.65
N THR A 340 -4.19 1.11 12.90
CA THR A 340 -5.65 1.15 13.19
C THR A 340 -6.48 1.36 11.92
N VAL A 341 -5.81 1.56 10.78
CA VAL A 341 -6.41 1.74 9.47
C VAL A 341 -5.81 0.71 8.52
N LEU A 342 -6.62 -0.21 8.04
CA LEU A 342 -6.24 -1.24 7.09
C LEU A 342 -7.43 -1.55 6.19
N SER A 343 -7.21 -1.44 4.89
CA SER A 343 -8.16 -1.85 3.85
C SER A 343 -7.50 -2.87 2.92
N ALA A 344 -8.31 -3.70 2.26
CA ALA A 344 -7.83 -4.79 1.41
C ALA A 344 -6.78 -4.35 0.38
N GLN A 345 -6.96 -3.18 -0.27
CA GLN A 345 -6.04 -2.65 -1.28
C GLN A 345 -4.66 -2.27 -0.73
N TYR A 346 -4.48 -2.10 0.59
CA TYR A 346 -3.18 -1.70 1.16
C TYR A 346 -2.11 -2.79 1.03
N ILE A 347 -2.52 -4.04 0.79
CA ILE A 347 -1.59 -5.13 0.49
C ILE A 347 -0.72 -4.82 -0.76
N THR A 348 -1.22 -4.01 -1.70
CA THR A 348 -0.52 -3.52 -2.89
C THR A 348 0.78 -2.78 -2.56
N TRP A 349 0.84 -2.08 -1.42
CA TRP A 349 2.00 -1.31 -0.99
C TRP A 349 3.24 -2.17 -0.73
N LEU A 350 3.05 -3.46 -0.44
CA LEU A 350 4.13 -4.39 -0.15
C LEU A 350 4.79 -4.97 -1.41
N ILE A 351 4.15 -4.86 -2.58
CA ILE A 351 4.67 -5.38 -3.85
C ILE A 351 6.07 -4.83 -4.19
N PRO A 352 6.32 -3.52 -4.14
CA PRO A 352 7.63 -2.97 -4.44
C PRO A 352 8.65 -3.10 -3.29
N LEU A 353 8.27 -3.67 -2.15
CA LEU A 353 9.04 -3.65 -0.92
C LEU A 353 9.51 -5.05 -0.50
N VAL A 354 8.59 -5.93 -0.15
CA VAL A 354 8.89 -7.25 0.44
C VAL A 354 9.72 -8.13 -0.50
N PRO A 355 9.40 -8.22 -1.82
CA PRO A 355 10.17 -9.05 -2.74
C PRO A 355 11.63 -8.59 -2.97
N LEU A 356 12.00 -7.35 -2.60
CA LEU A 356 13.38 -6.87 -2.69
C LEU A 356 14.26 -7.39 -1.55
N VAL A 357 13.68 -7.82 -0.44
CA VAL A 357 14.43 -8.31 0.74
C VAL A 357 15.15 -9.62 0.38
N GLY A 358 16.44 -9.68 0.63
CA GLY A 358 17.28 -10.80 0.22
C GLY A 358 17.38 -11.92 1.26
N GLY A 359 18.01 -13.02 0.80
CA GLY A 359 18.33 -14.18 1.62
C GLY A 359 17.11 -15.06 1.96
N ARG A 360 17.32 -16.10 2.76
CA ARG A 360 16.27 -17.07 3.13
C ARG A 360 15.06 -16.38 3.80
N ARG A 361 15.32 -15.35 4.60
CA ARG A 361 14.26 -14.57 5.28
C ARG A 361 13.44 -13.76 4.28
N GLY A 362 14.08 -13.13 3.28
CA GLY A 362 13.37 -12.41 2.24
C GLY A 362 12.49 -13.35 1.41
N ILE A 363 12.96 -14.56 1.08
CA ILE A 363 12.15 -15.57 0.40
C ILE A 363 10.94 -15.96 1.29
N ALA A 364 11.17 -16.26 2.58
CA ALA A 364 10.10 -16.61 3.50
C ALA A 364 9.08 -15.47 3.66
N ALA A 365 9.55 -14.24 3.80
CA ALA A 365 8.68 -13.05 3.86
C ALA A 365 7.86 -12.87 2.58
N THR A 366 8.47 -13.09 1.41
CA THR A 366 7.78 -13.01 0.11
C THR A 366 6.72 -14.11 -0.03
N LEU A 367 7.00 -15.33 0.40
CA LEU A 367 6.00 -16.41 0.37
C LEU A 367 4.85 -16.15 1.35
N LEU A 368 5.13 -15.67 2.55
CA LEU A 368 4.09 -15.26 3.50
C LEU A 368 3.29 -14.06 2.98
N PHE A 369 3.94 -13.11 2.29
CA PHE A 369 3.23 -12.02 1.62
C PHE A 369 2.25 -12.55 0.55
N VAL A 370 2.64 -13.55 -0.24
CA VAL A 370 1.73 -14.21 -1.19
C VAL A 370 0.53 -14.83 -0.47
N VAL A 371 0.76 -15.48 0.69
CA VAL A 371 -0.35 -16.02 1.51
C VAL A 371 -1.26 -14.88 2.03
N ALA A 372 -0.68 -13.78 2.54
CA ALA A 372 -1.47 -12.63 3.00
C ALA A 372 -2.31 -12.02 1.86
N ALA A 373 -1.73 -11.92 0.65
CA ALA A 373 -2.43 -11.41 -0.52
C ALA A 373 -3.58 -12.34 -0.95
N ALA A 374 -3.35 -13.67 -0.96
CA ALA A 374 -4.40 -14.65 -1.26
C ALA A 374 -5.54 -14.62 -0.21
N LEU A 375 -5.22 -14.51 1.08
CA LEU A 375 -6.21 -14.35 2.14
C LEU A 375 -6.98 -13.02 2.02
N THR A 376 -6.32 -11.95 1.56
CA THR A 376 -6.97 -10.67 1.27
C THR A 376 -7.93 -10.79 0.10
N HIS A 377 -7.55 -11.48 -0.97
CA HIS A 377 -8.42 -11.76 -2.12
C HIS A 377 -9.64 -12.60 -1.71
N ALA A 378 -9.46 -13.60 -0.84
CA ALA A 378 -10.55 -14.40 -0.31
C ALA A 378 -11.47 -13.61 0.64
N TRP A 379 -10.92 -12.58 1.31
CA TRP A 379 -11.68 -11.70 2.21
C TRP A 379 -12.54 -10.69 1.44
N PHE A 380 -12.02 -10.01 0.44
CA PHE A 380 -12.67 -8.90 -0.23
C PHE A 380 -12.46 -8.90 -1.75
N PRO A 381 -13.51 -8.66 -2.56
CA PRO A 381 -14.92 -8.60 -2.18
C PRO A 381 -15.50 -10.03 -2.06
N SER A 382 -16.16 -10.34 -0.97
CA SER A 382 -16.78 -11.67 -0.80
C SER A 382 -17.92 -11.63 0.22
N ASP A 383 -18.72 -12.69 0.25
CA ASP A 383 -19.77 -12.89 1.24
C ASP A 383 -19.21 -12.92 2.68
N LEU A 384 -17.93 -13.24 2.85
CA LEU A 384 -17.27 -13.22 4.16
C LEU A 384 -17.16 -11.80 4.71
N TYR A 385 -16.84 -10.80 3.85
CA TYR A 385 -16.84 -9.39 4.25
C TYR A 385 -18.23 -8.96 4.73
N VAL A 386 -19.26 -9.23 3.95
CA VAL A 386 -20.65 -8.90 4.30
C VAL A 386 -21.08 -9.63 5.58
N SER A 387 -20.82 -10.93 5.70
CA SER A 387 -21.19 -11.72 6.88
C SER A 387 -20.45 -11.28 8.15
N PHE A 388 -19.24 -10.74 8.01
CA PHE A 388 -18.53 -10.11 9.13
C PHE A 388 -19.23 -8.82 9.58
N LEU A 389 -19.62 -7.96 8.64
CA LEU A 389 -20.34 -6.72 8.95
C LEU A 389 -21.70 -6.99 9.60
N ASP A 390 -22.45 -7.96 9.09
CA ASP A 390 -23.81 -8.22 9.55
C ASP A 390 -23.89 -8.88 10.93
N ARG A 391 -22.97 -9.81 11.22
CA ARG A 391 -23.08 -10.68 12.40
C ARG A 391 -21.77 -11.12 13.03
N PHE A 392 -20.64 -10.57 12.62
CA PHE A 392 -19.31 -11.03 13.04
C PHE A 392 -19.13 -12.54 12.86
N ASP A 393 -19.40 -13.05 11.65
CA ASP A 393 -19.31 -14.49 11.39
C ASP A 393 -17.96 -15.07 11.86
N PRO A 394 -17.94 -16.19 12.63
CA PRO A 394 -16.70 -16.73 13.17
C PRO A 394 -15.69 -17.16 12.11
N SER A 395 -16.14 -17.67 10.95
CA SER A 395 -15.24 -18.08 9.87
C SER A 395 -14.61 -16.88 9.18
N ALA A 396 -15.37 -15.81 8.97
CA ALA A 396 -14.92 -14.54 8.45
C ALA A 396 -13.90 -13.89 9.42
N THR A 397 -14.21 -13.90 10.72
CA THR A 397 -13.30 -13.41 11.77
C THR A 397 -11.99 -14.21 11.81
N ALA A 398 -12.05 -15.54 11.71
CA ALA A 398 -10.87 -16.41 11.71
C ALA A 398 -9.97 -16.16 10.48
N LEU A 399 -10.58 -16.01 9.28
CA LEU A 399 -9.83 -15.69 8.05
C LEU A 399 -9.11 -14.33 8.17
N LEU A 400 -9.83 -13.32 8.67
CA LEU A 400 -9.28 -11.98 8.86
C LEU A 400 -8.12 -11.97 9.87
N LEU A 401 -8.30 -12.67 11.01
CA LEU A 401 -7.24 -12.83 12.01
C LEU A 401 -6.04 -13.57 11.43
N ALA A 402 -6.26 -14.65 10.68
CA ALA A 402 -5.17 -15.40 10.03
C ALA A 402 -4.38 -14.52 9.07
N ARG A 403 -5.04 -13.72 8.20
CA ARG A 403 -4.38 -12.75 7.32
C ARG A 403 -3.54 -11.75 8.12
N ASN A 404 -4.07 -11.20 9.18
CA ASN A 404 -3.39 -10.20 10.00
C ASN A 404 -2.18 -10.78 10.75
N LEU A 405 -2.28 -12.01 11.26
CA LEU A 405 -1.15 -12.72 11.87
C LEU A 405 -0.05 -13.02 10.85
N VAL A 406 -0.41 -13.36 9.61
CA VAL A 406 0.58 -13.53 8.53
C VAL A 406 1.28 -12.21 8.23
N LEU A 407 0.56 -11.07 8.16
CA LEU A 407 1.17 -9.74 7.98
C LEU A 407 2.12 -9.39 9.14
N LEU A 408 1.73 -9.70 10.39
CA LEU A 408 2.59 -9.52 11.55
C LEU A 408 3.85 -10.39 11.46
N ALA A 409 3.73 -11.63 10.99
CA ALA A 409 4.88 -12.52 10.77
C ALA A 409 5.81 -11.96 9.66
N VAL A 410 5.27 -11.43 8.55
CA VAL A 410 6.07 -10.74 7.53
C VAL A 410 6.83 -9.57 8.15
N ALA A 411 6.15 -8.71 8.92
CA ALA A 411 6.77 -7.56 9.58
C ALA A 411 7.92 -8.01 10.51
N ALA A 412 7.70 -9.02 11.33
CA ALA A 412 8.70 -9.56 12.25
C ALA A 412 9.92 -10.14 11.49
N ILE A 413 9.70 -10.91 10.43
CA ILE A 413 10.78 -11.54 9.64
C ILE A 413 11.65 -10.48 8.95
N VAL A 414 11.03 -9.45 8.36
CA VAL A 414 11.79 -8.41 7.65
C VAL A 414 12.46 -7.42 8.61
N ALA A 415 11.92 -7.21 9.82
CA ALA A 415 12.51 -6.32 10.81
C ALA A 415 13.80 -6.88 11.43
N VAL A 416 13.87 -8.20 11.66
CA VAL A 416 15.02 -8.83 12.32
C VAL A 416 16.25 -8.88 11.40
N PRO A 417 17.41 -8.29 11.81
CA PRO A 417 18.63 -8.35 11.01
C PRO A 417 19.07 -9.80 10.73
N ALA A 418 19.57 -10.07 9.54
CA ALA A 418 20.22 -11.34 9.26
C ALA A 418 21.46 -11.47 10.18
N ILE A 419 21.45 -12.42 11.08
CA ILE A 419 22.65 -12.81 11.84
C ILE A 419 23.64 -13.32 10.79
N ARG A 420 24.69 -12.56 10.49
CA ARG A 420 25.79 -13.09 9.68
C ARG A 420 26.32 -14.33 10.42
N ALA A 421 26.21 -15.51 9.81
CA ALA A 421 27.08 -16.60 10.19
C ALA A 421 28.50 -16.01 10.17
N ARG A 422 29.15 -15.93 11.31
CA ARG A 422 30.57 -15.55 11.38
C ARG A 422 31.25 -16.45 10.36
N ALA A 423 31.86 -15.83 9.33
CA ALA A 423 32.82 -16.55 8.52
C ALA A 423 33.79 -17.18 9.53
N ARG A 424 33.79 -18.50 9.59
CA ARG A 424 34.87 -19.22 10.30
C ARG A 424 36.15 -18.79 9.61
N PRO A 425 37.18 -18.41 10.38
CA PRO A 425 38.48 -18.04 9.85
C PRO A 425 39.09 -19.14 9.02
#